data_6319ce6a7d600669ba0dfb85de2a3195
#
_entry.id   6319ce6a7d600669ba0dfb85de2a3195
#
_cell.length_a   1.000
_cell.length_b   1.000
_cell.length_c   1.000
_cell.angle_alpha   90.00
_cell.angle_beta   90.00
_cell.angle_gamma   90.00
#
_symmetry.space_group_name_H-M   'P 1'
#
loop_
_entity.id
_entity.type
_entity.pdbx_description
1 polymer ?
#
loop_
_entity_poly.entity_id
_entity_poly.type
_entity_poly.pdbx_seq_one_letter_code
_entity_poly.pdbx_strand_id
1 'polypeptide(L)'
;DNLRHGLCADLGFGPDDRRENIRRAAHTAALFVDLGAIVVTAFVSPFRVDRAAARDLLGVDMIEAFVDAPLATCEQRDPKGLYKKARAGQIPEFTGISSPYEPPEQPDVRLRTAEMSVAGCAETLIHHLRERGIVPEAHQQ
;
A
#
# COMPACT_ATOMS: atom_id res chain seq x y z
N ASP A 1 -7.87 0.35 9.50
CA ASP A 1 -6.92 1.34 10.03
C ASP A 1 -6.43 1.05 11.46
N ASN A 2 -6.29 -0.23 11.78
CA ASN A 2 -5.98 -0.67 13.16
C ASN A 2 -4.67 -0.08 13.71
N LEU A 3 -3.63 0.07 12.86
CA LEU A 3 -2.37 0.68 13.28
C LEU A 3 -2.54 2.14 13.70
N ARG A 4 -3.38 2.90 13.01
CA ARG A 4 -3.67 4.30 13.33
C ARG A 4 -4.49 4.49 14.61
N HIS A 5 -5.26 3.47 15.01
CA HIS A 5 -6.01 3.48 16.26
C HIS A 5 -5.23 2.89 17.46
N GLY A 6 -4.08 2.28 17.20
CA GLY A 6 -3.23 1.64 18.20
C GLY A 6 -1.78 2.12 18.12
N LEU A 7 -0.91 1.30 17.54
CA LEU A 7 0.55 1.51 17.49
C LEU A 7 0.98 2.88 16.93
N CYS A 8 0.19 3.48 16.07
CA CYS A 8 0.45 4.77 15.41
C CYS A 8 -0.60 5.83 15.77
N ALA A 9 -1.28 5.71 16.91
CA ALA A 9 -2.33 6.65 17.34
C ALA A 9 -1.80 8.05 17.67
N ASP A 10 -0.52 8.16 17.99
CA ASP A 10 0.22 9.39 18.24
C ASP A 10 0.59 10.17 16.96
N LEU A 11 0.46 9.56 15.77
CA LEU A 11 0.92 10.13 14.50
C LEU A 11 -0.20 10.85 13.76
N GLY A 12 0.13 12.02 13.18
CA GLY A 12 -0.69 12.75 12.24
C GLY A 12 -0.50 12.30 10.78
N PHE A 13 -0.73 13.24 9.83
CA PHE A 13 -0.65 12.98 8.39
C PHE A 13 0.42 13.81 7.68
N GLY A 14 1.22 14.58 8.41
CA GLY A 14 2.39 15.28 7.88
C GLY A 14 3.45 14.30 7.34
N PRO A 15 4.42 14.79 6.53
CA PRO A 15 5.42 13.92 5.91
C PRO A 15 6.20 13.06 6.91
N ASP A 16 6.64 13.62 8.02
CA ASP A 16 7.41 12.90 9.04
C ASP A 16 6.57 11.84 9.76
N ASP A 17 5.31 12.15 10.09
CA ASP A 17 4.38 11.19 10.68
C ASP A 17 4.05 10.04 9.72
N ARG A 18 3.94 10.34 8.41
CA ARG A 18 3.75 9.29 7.39
C ARG A 18 4.96 8.38 7.31
N ARG A 19 6.17 8.93 7.31
CA ARG A 19 7.43 8.17 7.34
C ARG A 19 7.49 7.26 8.56
N GLU A 20 7.23 7.81 9.74
CA GLU A 20 7.25 7.05 10.99
C GLU A 20 6.17 5.96 11.02
N ASN A 21 4.99 6.23 10.47
CA ASN A 21 3.93 5.21 10.31
C ASN A 21 4.39 4.03 9.45
N ILE A 22 5.02 4.29 8.30
CA ILE A 22 5.55 3.23 7.43
C ILE A 22 6.69 2.49 8.12
N ARG A 23 7.60 3.19 8.81
CA ARG A 23 8.67 2.57 9.57
C ARG A 23 8.13 1.60 10.63
N ARG A 24 7.19 2.03 11.47
CA ARG A 24 6.57 1.16 12.49
C ARG A 24 5.86 -0.03 11.88
N ALA A 25 5.12 0.19 10.79
CA ALA A 25 4.42 -0.87 10.07
C ALA A 25 5.39 -1.91 9.52
N ALA A 26 6.50 -1.48 8.90
CA ALA A 26 7.51 -2.39 8.34
C ALA A 26 8.20 -3.22 9.43
N HIS A 27 8.61 -2.62 10.56
CA HIS A 27 9.18 -3.35 11.69
C HIS A 27 8.18 -4.35 12.31
N THR A 28 6.91 -3.96 12.42
CA THR A 28 5.86 -4.88 12.91
C THR A 28 5.67 -6.05 11.94
N ALA A 29 5.62 -5.77 10.64
CA ALA A 29 5.49 -6.81 9.61
C ALA A 29 6.67 -7.79 9.66
N ALA A 30 7.91 -7.30 9.83
CA ALA A 30 9.09 -8.13 9.95
C ALA A 30 8.96 -9.19 11.06
N LEU A 31 8.46 -8.81 12.24
CA LEU A 31 8.26 -9.75 13.35
C LEU A 31 7.30 -10.90 13.01
N PHE A 32 6.25 -10.62 12.23
CA PHE A 32 5.31 -11.66 11.78
C PHE A 32 5.88 -12.51 10.66
N VAL A 33 6.66 -11.90 9.76
CA VAL A 33 7.37 -12.63 8.69
C VAL A 33 8.37 -13.60 9.29
N ASP A 34 9.14 -13.19 10.32
CA ASP A 34 10.06 -14.05 11.06
C ASP A 34 9.36 -15.27 11.69
N LEU A 35 8.08 -15.15 12.01
CA LEU A 35 7.23 -16.24 12.51
C LEU A 35 6.63 -17.10 11.38
N GLY A 36 6.97 -16.81 10.11
CA GLY A 36 6.47 -17.55 8.95
C GLY A 36 5.09 -17.11 8.44
N ALA A 37 4.59 -15.94 8.86
CA ALA A 37 3.31 -15.42 8.41
C ALA A 37 3.44 -14.63 7.10
N ILE A 38 2.42 -14.73 6.24
CA ILE A 38 2.23 -13.80 5.13
C ILE A 38 1.52 -12.56 5.66
N VAL A 39 2.18 -11.40 5.59
CA VAL A 39 1.65 -10.14 6.09
C VAL A 39 1.17 -9.27 4.93
N VAL A 40 -0.10 -8.89 4.95
CA VAL A 40 -0.67 -7.97 3.95
C VAL A 40 -0.90 -6.61 4.59
N THR A 41 -0.30 -5.57 4.04
CA THR A 41 -0.48 -4.18 4.46
C THR A 41 -1.11 -3.36 3.33
N ALA A 42 -1.97 -2.41 3.68
CA ALA A 42 -2.62 -1.51 2.73
C ALA A 42 -2.42 -0.06 3.17
N PHE A 43 -1.45 0.61 2.56
CA PHE A 43 -1.12 2.01 2.83
C PHE A 43 -1.06 2.82 1.55
N VAL A 44 -1.33 4.12 1.65
CA VAL A 44 -1.08 5.03 0.52
C VAL A 44 0.42 5.11 0.23
N SER A 45 1.28 5.15 1.26
CA SER A 45 2.76 5.21 1.16
C SER A 45 3.23 6.14 0.03
N PRO A 46 2.96 7.47 0.12
CA PRO A 46 3.09 8.35 -1.04
C PRO A 46 4.54 8.60 -1.47
N PHE A 47 5.51 8.43 -0.58
CA PHE A 47 6.89 8.78 -0.84
C PHE A 47 7.74 7.55 -1.15
N ARG A 48 8.55 7.64 -2.22
CA ARG A 48 9.48 6.55 -2.64
C ARG A 48 10.49 6.23 -1.56
N VAL A 49 11.02 7.25 -0.88
CA VAL A 49 12.03 7.08 0.17
C VAL A 49 11.51 6.22 1.32
N ASP A 50 10.24 6.36 1.70
CA ASP A 50 9.65 5.58 2.80
C ASP A 50 9.43 4.12 2.39
N ARG A 51 9.01 3.88 1.14
CA ARG A 51 8.90 2.52 0.59
C ARG A 51 10.26 1.86 0.41
N ALA A 52 11.27 2.62 -0.04
CA ALA A 52 12.64 2.13 -0.14
C ALA A 52 13.20 1.72 1.24
N ALA A 53 12.98 2.53 2.27
CA ALA A 53 13.40 2.19 3.65
C ALA A 53 12.71 0.91 4.17
N ALA A 54 11.43 0.69 3.84
CA ALA A 54 10.75 -0.56 4.16
C ALA A 54 11.35 -1.76 3.40
N ARG A 55 11.70 -1.56 2.13
CA ARG A 55 12.37 -2.60 1.31
C ARG A 55 13.77 -2.91 1.85
N ASP A 56 14.54 -1.93 2.26
CA ASP A 56 15.87 -2.13 2.85
C ASP A 56 15.79 -2.96 4.14
N LEU A 57 14.74 -2.77 4.93
CA LEU A 57 14.50 -3.53 6.15
C LEU A 57 14.07 -4.98 5.87
N LEU A 58 13.12 -5.19 4.95
CA LEU A 58 12.48 -6.48 4.69
C LEU A 58 13.18 -7.30 3.59
N GLY A 59 14.00 -6.65 2.77
CA GLY A 59 14.77 -7.31 1.72
C GLY A 59 13.90 -8.08 0.73
N VAL A 60 14.25 -9.32 0.51
CA VAL A 60 13.57 -10.22 -0.44
C VAL A 60 12.16 -10.63 0.01
N ASP A 61 11.83 -10.46 1.27
CA ASP A 61 10.51 -10.79 1.82
C ASP A 61 9.45 -9.72 1.50
N MET A 62 9.88 -8.52 1.06
CA MET A 62 8.96 -7.48 0.66
C MET A 62 8.50 -7.64 -0.79
N ILE A 63 7.19 -7.58 -0.98
CA ILE A 63 6.55 -7.46 -2.29
C ILE A 63 5.80 -6.13 -2.34
N GLU A 64 6.24 -5.22 -3.23
CA GLU A 64 5.58 -3.94 -3.47
C GLU A 64 4.51 -4.10 -4.56
N ALA A 65 3.24 -4.14 -4.14
CA ALA A 65 2.11 -4.16 -5.03
C ALA A 65 1.59 -2.74 -5.28
N PHE A 66 1.79 -2.22 -6.48
CA PHE A 66 1.30 -0.91 -6.89
C PHE A 66 -0.14 -1.00 -7.37
N VAL A 67 -1.06 -0.49 -6.56
CA VAL A 67 -2.49 -0.35 -6.90
C VAL A 67 -2.65 0.91 -7.74
N ASP A 68 -2.56 0.74 -9.06
CA ASP A 68 -2.50 1.83 -10.04
C ASP A 68 -3.88 2.21 -10.56
N ALA A 69 -4.22 3.49 -10.42
CA ALA A 69 -5.38 4.10 -11.07
C ALA A 69 -5.12 5.59 -11.31
N PRO A 70 -5.60 6.16 -12.43
CA PRO A 70 -5.59 7.60 -12.65
C PRO A 70 -6.31 8.34 -11.52
N LEU A 71 -5.81 9.53 -11.15
CA LEU A 71 -6.42 10.34 -10.09
C LEU A 71 -7.91 10.59 -10.33
N ALA A 72 -8.29 10.89 -11.58
CA ALA A 72 -9.69 11.08 -11.96
C ALA A 72 -10.57 9.87 -11.64
N THR A 73 -10.05 8.64 -11.83
CA THR A 73 -10.75 7.41 -11.47
C THR A 73 -10.90 7.27 -9.95
N CYS A 74 -9.86 7.65 -9.19
CA CYS A 74 -9.91 7.64 -7.73
C CYS A 74 -10.95 8.65 -7.20
N GLU A 75 -10.96 9.86 -7.76
CA GLU A 75 -11.94 10.90 -7.42
C GLU A 75 -13.38 10.49 -7.76
N GLN A 76 -13.58 9.83 -8.91
CA GLN A 76 -14.89 9.32 -9.31
C GLN A 76 -15.41 8.22 -8.38
N ARG A 77 -14.52 7.33 -7.93
CA ARG A 77 -14.88 6.24 -7.01
C ARG A 77 -15.17 6.72 -5.59
N ASP A 78 -14.37 7.60 -5.07
CA ASP A 78 -14.41 8.27 -3.74
C ASP A 78 -15.37 7.64 -2.71
N PRO A 79 -15.22 6.36 -2.33
CA PRO A 79 -16.22 5.64 -1.52
C PRO A 79 -16.43 6.23 -0.12
N LYS A 80 -15.48 7.00 0.38
CA LYS A 80 -15.52 7.66 1.70
C LYS A 80 -15.77 9.17 1.61
N GLY A 81 -15.91 9.73 0.42
CA GLY A 81 -16.08 11.17 0.20
C GLY A 81 -14.85 12.00 0.58
N LEU A 82 -13.66 11.38 0.68
CA LEU A 82 -12.45 12.07 1.12
C LEU A 82 -11.86 12.98 0.04
N TYR A 83 -11.92 12.58 -1.23
CA TYR A 83 -11.50 13.44 -2.34
C TYR A 83 -12.35 14.70 -2.44
N LYS A 84 -13.67 14.56 -2.30
CA LYS A 84 -14.59 15.69 -2.26
C LYS A 84 -14.27 16.68 -1.13
N LYS A 85 -13.98 16.16 0.07
CA LYS A 85 -13.57 16.99 1.21
C LYS A 85 -12.22 17.66 0.99
N ALA A 86 -11.24 16.94 0.41
CA ALA A 86 -9.94 17.49 0.10
C ALA A 86 -10.01 18.61 -0.95
N ARG A 87 -10.82 18.45 -2.01
CA ARG A 87 -11.07 19.50 -3.02
C ARG A 87 -11.74 20.72 -2.42
N ALA A 88 -12.57 20.54 -1.39
CA ALA A 88 -13.19 21.63 -0.64
C ALA A 88 -12.25 22.28 0.41
N GLY A 89 -10.98 21.87 0.47
CA GLY A 89 -9.98 22.38 1.44
C GLY A 89 -10.19 21.94 2.88
N GLN A 90 -11.07 20.97 3.12
CA GLN A 90 -11.39 20.48 4.47
C GLN A 90 -10.37 19.47 5.02
N ILE A 91 -9.55 18.90 4.17
CA ILE A 91 -8.48 17.96 4.55
C ILE A 91 -7.16 18.50 4.01
N PRO A 92 -6.25 18.94 4.89
CA PRO A 92 -4.92 19.38 4.47
C PRO A 92 -4.05 18.18 4.08
N GLU A 93 -2.99 18.42 3.30
CA GLU A 93 -1.98 17.43 2.92
C GLU A 93 -2.53 16.11 2.35
N PHE A 94 -3.64 16.20 1.60
CA PHE A 94 -4.26 15.03 1.00
C PHE A 94 -3.50 14.58 -0.25
N THR A 95 -3.04 13.33 -0.23
CA THR A 95 -2.23 12.74 -1.32
C THR A 95 -2.97 12.77 -2.65
N GLY A 96 -2.31 13.28 -3.67
CA GLY A 96 -2.85 13.43 -5.03
C GLY A 96 -3.65 14.73 -5.25
N ILE A 97 -3.96 15.50 -4.21
CA ILE A 97 -4.69 16.79 -4.30
C ILE A 97 -3.78 17.93 -3.84
N SER A 98 -3.43 17.99 -2.56
CA SER A 98 -2.59 19.02 -1.96
C SER A 98 -1.24 18.50 -1.46
N SER A 99 -0.99 17.21 -1.58
CA SER A 99 0.27 16.54 -1.28
C SER A 99 0.65 15.61 -2.43
N PRO A 100 1.93 15.45 -2.77
CA PRO A 100 2.37 14.62 -3.88
C PRO A 100 2.15 13.13 -3.63
N TYR A 101 2.02 12.37 -4.71
CA TYR A 101 2.19 10.93 -4.75
C TYR A 101 3.32 10.61 -5.73
N GLU A 102 4.31 9.87 -5.27
CA GLU A 102 5.44 9.43 -6.07
C GLU A 102 5.24 7.97 -6.49
N PRO A 103 4.78 7.68 -7.73
CA PRO A 103 4.60 6.32 -8.19
C PRO A 103 5.88 5.50 -8.06
N PRO A 104 5.80 4.21 -7.69
CA PRO A 104 6.98 3.35 -7.71
C PRO A 104 7.49 3.19 -9.14
N GLU A 105 8.81 3.17 -9.30
CA GLU A 105 9.45 3.02 -10.61
C GLU A 105 9.47 1.56 -11.06
N GLN A 106 9.72 0.66 -10.13
CA GLN A 106 9.83 -0.78 -10.37
C GLN A 106 9.11 -1.57 -9.27
N PRO A 107 7.76 -1.52 -9.23
CA PRO A 107 7.00 -2.35 -8.29
C PRO A 107 7.12 -3.83 -8.69
N ASP A 108 7.08 -4.72 -7.70
CA ASP A 108 7.08 -6.17 -7.97
C ASP A 108 5.79 -6.61 -8.70
N VAL A 109 4.66 -5.98 -8.34
CA VAL A 109 3.36 -6.23 -9.00
C VAL A 109 2.67 -4.91 -9.29
N ARG A 110 2.14 -4.73 -10.51
CA ARG A 110 1.33 -3.56 -10.88
C ARG A 110 -0.11 -3.98 -11.17
N LEU A 111 -1.05 -3.44 -10.40
CA LEU A 111 -2.48 -3.73 -10.48
C LEU A 111 -3.22 -2.53 -11.08
N ARG A 112 -3.52 -2.58 -12.37
CA ARG A 112 -4.23 -1.51 -13.10
C ARG A 112 -5.72 -1.54 -12.81
N THR A 113 -6.12 -1.02 -11.66
CA THR A 113 -7.49 -1.16 -11.15
C THR A 113 -8.54 -0.36 -11.92
N ALA A 114 -8.15 0.52 -12.83
CA ALA A 114 -9.07 1.17 -13.77
C ALA A 114 -9.49 0.23 -14.92
N GLU A 115 -8.67 -0.79 -15.21
CA GLU A 115 -8.82 -1.70 -16.35
C GLU A 115 -9.17 -3.14 -15.91
N MET A 116 -8.91 -3.47 -14.66
CA MET A 116 -9.04 -4.83 -14.10
C MET A 116 -10.15 -4.89 -13.06
N SER A 117 -10.83 -6.03 -12.98
CA SER A 117 -11.73 -6.33 -11.87
C SER A 117 -10.95 -6.60 -10.57
N VAL A 118 -11.63 -6.52 -9.44
CA VAL A 118 -11.04 -6.86 -8.12
C VAL A 118 -10.52 -8.31 -8.12
N ALA A 119 -11.29 -9.25 -8.68
CA ALA A 119 -10.90 -10.65 -8.79
C ALA A 119 -9.64 -10.80 -9.65
N GLY A 120 -9.57 -10.15 -10.81
CA GLY A 120 -8.39 -10.18 -11.68
C GLY A 120 -7.14 -9.60 -11.01
N CYS A 121 -7.28 -8.51 -10.24
CA CYS A 121 -6.17 -7.97 -9.45
C CYS A 121 -5.70 -8.97 -8.38
N ALA A 122 -6.63 -9.63 -7.68
CA ALA A 122 -6.30 -10.63 -6.67
C ALA A 122 -5.60 -11.86 -7.30
N GLU A 123 -6.09 -12.33 -8.44
CA GLU A 123 -5.47 -13.43 -9.19
C GLU A 123 -4.04 -13.09 -9.64
N THR A 124 -3.81 -11.87 -10.13
CA THR A 124 -2.48 -11.39 -10.52
C THR A 124 -1.53 -11.42 -9.33
N LEU A 125 -1.96 -10.95 -8.16
CA LEU A 125 -1.14 -10.97 -6.95
C LEU A 125 -0.87 -12.40 -6.47
N ILE A 126 -1.88 -13.27 -6.44
CA ILE A 126 -1.74 -14.67 -6.04
C ILE A 126 -0.80 -15.41 -7.00
N HIS A 127 -0.90 -15.15 -8.31
CA HIS A 127 0.01 -15.73 -9.30
C HIS A 127 1.47 -15.36 -9.00
N HIS A 128 1.74 -14.08 -8.74
CA HIS A 128 3.08 -13.62 -8.35
C HIS A 128 3.59 -14.31 -7.07
N LEU A 129 2.72 -14.49 -6.07
CA LEU A 129 3.08 -15.22 -4.82
C LEU A 129 3.41 -16.68 -5.08
N ARG A 130 2.73 -17.33 -6.04
CA ARG A 130 3.03 -18.70 -6.47
C ARG A 130 4.37 -18.79 -7.19
N GLU A 131 4.63 -17.91 -8.15
CA GLU A 131 5.92 -17.83 -8.84
C GLU A 131 7.10 -17.64 -7.87
N ARG A 132 6.86 -16.94 -6.76
CA ARG A 132 7.82 -16.75 -5.67
C ARG A 132 7.87 -17.94 -4.69
N GLY A 133 7.03 -18.97 -4.87
CA GLY A 133 6.95 -20.13 -3.96
C GLY A 133 6.39 -19.80 -2.57
N ILE A 134 5.75 -18.64 -2.38
CA ILE A 134 5.21 -18.20 -1.09
C ILE A 134 3.89 -18.90 -0.77
N VAL A 135 3.07 -19.14 -1.80
CA VAL A 135 1.83 -19.92 -1.68
C VAL A 135 1.86 -21.12 -2.62
N PRO A 136 1.24 -22.25 -2.27
CA PRO A 136 1.23 -23.44 -3.12
C PRO A 136 0.49 -23.22 -4.44
N GLU A 137 0.84 -24.01 -5.45
CA GLU A 137 0.06 -24.08 -6.69
C GLU A 137 -1.38 -24.49 -6.39
N ALA A 138 -2.33 -23.98 -7.19
CA ALA A 138 -3.71 -24.43 -7.09
C ALA A 138 -3.76 -25.92 -7.50
N HIS A 139 -4.17 -26.79 -6.59
CA HIS A 139 -4.48 -28.16 -6.97
C HIS A 139 -5.64 -28.14 -7.98
N GLN A 140 -5.35 -28.56 -9.21
CA GLN A 140 -6.41 -28.86 -10.17
C GLN A 140 -7.16 -30.10 -9.61
N GLN A 141 -8.37 -29.87 -9.10
CA GLN A 141 -9.32 -30.94 -8.81
C GLN A 141 -10.10 -31.25 -10.08
#